data_76fbba655dabab21b9d16fa1b7ba38c1
#
_entry.id   76fbba655dabab21b9d16fa1b7ba38c1
#
_cell.length_a   1.000
_cell.length_b   1.000
_cell.length_c   1.000
_cell.angle_alpha   90.00
_cell.angle_beta   90.00
_cell.angle_gamma   90.00
#
_symmetry.space_group_name_H-M   'P 1'
#
loop_
_entity.id
_entity.type
_entity.pdbx_description
1 polymer ?
#
loop_
_entity_poly.entity_id
_entity_poly.type
_entity_poly.pdbx_seq_one_letter_code
_entity_poly.pdbx_strand_id
1 'polypeptide(L)'
;GSIVANIDFLGEGKEEKLTGKLHGFRRGVTRYPVPGAMIYPATTQDLRQVYASDGRSSIPIGTVYPTRDIRAGLYVDAFLGKHFALLGSTGTGKSTSAALILHRICQAAPEGHIVVIDPHGEYSAAFSTTGQVFDVSNLQMPYWVMNFEEHCEVFLTSEGSERQIDADILARCLLIARQ
;
A
#
# COMPACT_ATOMS: atom_id res chain seq x y z
N GLY A 1 27.61 29.57 21.21
CA GLY A 1 27.70 28.24 20.62
C GLY A 1 27.13 28.27 19.22
N SER A 2 27.74 27.52 18.29
CA SER A 2 27.19 27.33 16.93
C SER A 2 26.04 26.33 16.97
N ILE A 3 24.97 26.65 16.28
CA ILE A 3 23.86 25.72 16.06
C ILE A 3 24.12 25.04 14.71
N VAL A 4 24.17 23.71 14.70
CA VAL A 4 24.35 22.91 13.49
C VAL A 4 23.04 22.18 13.20
N ALA A 5 22.55 22.25 11.95
CA ALA A 5 21.40 21.53 11.48
C ALA A 5 21.79 20.61 10.32
N ASN A 6 21.35 19.37 10.37
CA ASN A 6 21.43 18.47 9.22
C ASN A 6 20.18 18.67 8.35
N ILE A 7 20.37 18.88 7.05
CA ILE A 7 19.30 19.22 6.11
C ILE A 7 19.32 18.20 4.96
N ASP A 8 18.17 17.58 4.71
CA ASP A 8 17.94 16.75 3.53
C ASP A 8 17.15 17.54 2.48
N PHE A 9 17.55 17.44 1.23
CA PHE A 9 16.90 18.12 0.12
C PHE A 9 15.76 17.26 -0.45
N LEU A 10 14.54 17.76 -0.34
CA LEU A 10 13.35 17.05 -0.81
C LEU A 10 13.03 17.32 -2.29
N GLY A 11 13.24 18.53 -2.77
CA GLY A 11 12.92 18.93 -4.12
C GLY A 11 13.06 20.43 -4.35
N GLU A 12 12.58 20.88 -5.50
CA GLU A 12 12.64 22.26 -5.97
C GLU A 12 11.24 22.84 -6.18
N GLY A 13 11.01 24.03 -5.61
CA GLY A 13 9.83 24.82 -5.92
C GLY A 13 9.92 25.49 -7.28
N LYS A 14 8.81 25.56 -8.00
CA LYS A 14 8.68 26.40 -9.18
C LYS A 14 8.18 27.78 -8.74
N GLU A 15 9.01 28.78 -8.94
CA GLU A 15 8.67 30.17 -8.59
C GLU A 15 8.11 30.89 -9.83
N GLU A 16 7.08 31.68 -9.59
CA GLU A 16 6.62 32.65 -10.57
C GLU A 16 7.60 33.84 -10.62
N LYS A 17 8.18 34.10 -11.79
CA LYS A 17 9.24 35.11 -11.95
C LYS A 17 8.86 36.54 -11.52
N LEU A 18 7.55 36.87 -11.56
CA LEU A 18 7.07 38.22 -11.22
C LEU A 18 6.76 38.40 -9.74
N THR A 19 6.31 37.37 -9.06
CA THR A 19 5.81 37.46 -7.68
C THR A 19 6.70 36.77 -6.65
N GLY A 20 7.62 35.91 -7.10
CA GLY A 20 8.44 35.06 -6.25
C GLY A 20 7.63 33.98 -5.51
N LYS A 21 6.33 33.82 -5.80
CA LYS A 21 5.49 32.83 -5.16
C LYS A 21 5.67 31.47 -5.78
N LEU A 22 5.71 30.45 -4.91
CA LEU A 22 5.69 29.06 -5.34
C LEU A 22 4.34 28.72 -5.99
N HIS A 23 4.36 28.21 -7.22
CA HIS A 23 3.19 27.72 -7.95
C HIS A 23 3.23 26.24 -8.26
N GLY A 24 4.26 25.54 -7.79
CA GLY A 24 4.41 24.09 -7.96
C GLY A 24 5.67 23.57 -7.27
N PHE A 25 5.77 22.24 -7.17
CA PHE A 25 6.89 21.58 -6.56
C PHE A 25 7.31 20.35 -7.40
N ARG A 26 8.61 20.15 -7.55
CA ARG A 26 9.17 18.96 -8.20
C ARG A 26 10.11 18.26 -7.22
N ARG A 27 9.92 16.96 -7.01
CA ARG A 27 10.84 16.14 -6.22
C ARG A 27 12.19 16.02 -6.91
N GLY A 28 13.25 15.95 -6.10
CA GLY A 28 14.63 15.94 -6.55
C GLY A 28 15.19 17.35 -6.76
N VAL A 29 16.50 17.49 -6.58
CA VAL A 29 17.24 18.75 -6.59
C VAL A 29 18.20 18.75 -7.76
N THR A 30 18.14 19.77 -8.60
CA THR A 30 19.08 19.99 -9.72
C THR A 30 20.13 21.04 -9.41
N ARG A 31 19.83 21.98 -8.50
CA ARG A 31 20.75 23.00 -8.03
C ARG A 31 20.87 22.96 -6.52
N TYR A 32 22.09 22.79 -6.03
CA TYR A 32 22.38 22.79 -4.60
C TYR A 32 22.65 24.22 -4.11
N PRO A 33 22.21 24.57 -2.87
CA PRO A 33 22.55 25.85 -2.28
C PRO A 33 24.06 25.96 -2.08
N VAL A 34 24.57 27.16 -2.24
CA VAL A 34 25.98 27.47 -2.00
C VAL A 34 26.20 28.00 -0.57
N PRO A 35 27.43 27.96 -0.04
CA PRO A 35 27.74 28.57 1.23
C PRO A 35 27.29 30.04 1.27
N GLY A 36 26.55 30.42 2.32
CA GLY A 36 25.96 31.75 2.44
C GLY A 36 24.53 31.87 1.91
N ALA A 37 23.96 30.82 1.30
CA ALA A 37 22.55 30.83 0.95
C ALA A 37 21.66 30.96 2.18
N MET A 38 20.64 31.82 2.10
CA MET A 38 19.69 32.04 3.17
C MET A 38 18.73 30.86 3.32
N ILE A 39 18.40 30.50 4.56
CA ILE A 39 17.44 29.48 4.91
C ILE A 39 16.24 30.13 5.57
N TYR A 40 15.05 29.87 5.07
CA TYR A 40 13.80 30.40 5.60
C TYR A 40 12.87 29.24 6.02
N PRO A 41 12.08 29.44 7.10
CA PRO A 41 11.02 28.50 7.43
C PRO A 41 9.99 28.44 6.29
N ALA A 42 9.58 27.23 5.89
CA ALA A 42 8.50 27.06 4.91
C ALA A 42 7.18 27.59 5.49
N THR A 43 6.46 28.38 4.70
CA THR A 43 5.12 28.84 5.06
C THR A 43 4.09 27.71 4.82
N THR A 44 2.90 27.85 5.44
CA THR A 44 1.79 26.91 5.16
C THR A 44 1.42 26.91 3.68
N GLN A 45 1.59 28.03 2.98
CA GLN A 45 1.32 28.12 1.54
C GLN A 45 2.35 27.34 0.73
N ASP A 46 3.64 27.40 1.10
CA ASP A 46 4.69 26.61 0.45
C ASP A 46 4.43 25.11 0.64
N LEU A 47 4.09 24.70 1.86
CA LEU A 47 3.74 23.32 2.17
C LEU A 47 2.51 22.84 1.39
N ARG A 48 1.49 23.68 1.21
CA ARG A 48 0.35 23.37 0.36
C ARG A 48 0.77 23.10 -1.09
N GLN A 49 1.73 23.83 -1.62
CA GLN A 49 2.25 23.59 -2.98
C GLN A 49 3.06 22.29 -3.07
N VAL A 50 3.84 21.96 -2.03
CA VAL A 50 4.59 20.69 -1.95
C VAL A 50 3.68 19.48 -1.98
N TYR A 51 2.53 19.57 -1.29
CA TYR A 51 1.56 18.48 -1.15
C TYR A 51 0.33 18.62 -2.07
N ALA A 52 0.29 19.65 -2.92
CA ALA A 52 -0.80 19.82 -3.88
C ALA A 52 -0.84 18.65 -4.87
N SER A 53 -2.04 18.20 -5.17
CA SER A 53 -2.24 17.29 -6.29
C SER A 53 -2.12 18.09 -7.58
N ASP A 54 -1.27 17.65 -8.51
CA ASP A 54 -1.06 18.27 -9.84
C ASP A 54 -2.27 18.11 -10.77
N GLY A 55 -3.49 18.27 -10.25
CA GLY A 55 -4.74 18.03 -10.98
C GLY A 55 -5.09 16.55 -11.18
N ARG A 56 -4.26 15.63 -10.70
CA ARG A 56 -4.52 14.18 -10.74
C ARG A 56 -5.55 13.79 -9.68
N SER A 57 -6.36 12.78 -10.00
CA SER A 57 -7.29 12.19 -9.04
C SER A 57 -6.54 11.64 -7.83
N SER A 58 -6.90 12.12 -6.64
CA SER A 58 -6.31 11.65 -5.39
C SER A 58 -7.38 11.44 -4.32
N ILE A 59 -7.18 10.43 -3.49
CA ILE A 59 -8.02 10.15 -2.33
C ILE A 59 -7.35 10.68 -1.06
N PRO A 60 -8.09 11.36 -0.16
CA PRO A 60 -7.54 11.83 1.10
C PRO A 60 -7.33 10.66 2.06
N ILE A 61 -6.11 10.50 2.57
CA ILE A 61 -5.74 9.47 3.55
C ILE A 61 -5.42 10.04 4.93
N GLY A 62 -5.34 11.36 5.05
CA GLY A 62 -5.03 12.03 6.31
C GLY A 62 -4.69 13.49 6.12
N THR A 63 -3.95 14.03 7.08
CA THR A 63 -3.42 15.39 7.04
C THR A 63 -1.92 15.39 7.29
N VAL A 64 -1.23 16.40 6.77
CA VAL A 64 0.22 16.55 6.92
C VAL A 64 0.54 17.10 8.30
N TYR A 65 1.38 16.38 9.06
CA TYR A 65 1.88 16.86 10.33
C TYR A 65 3.01 17.90 10.12
N PRO A 66 3.10 18.97 10.92
CA PRO A 66 2.26 19.33 12.07
C PRO A 66 1.05 20.22 11.72
N THR A 67 0.89 20.64 10.48
CA THR A 67 -0.04 21.71 10.07
C THR A 67 -1.52 21.34 10.13
N ARG A 68 -1.88 20.08 10.07
CA ARG A 68 -3.25 19.55 10.04
C ARG A 68 -4.23 20.18 9.01
N ASP A 69 -3.90 21.33 8.46
CA ASP A 69 -4.71 22.06 7.47
C ASP A 69 -4.47 21.59 6.03
N ILE A 70 -3.42 20.78 5.83
CA ILE A 70 -3.04 20.27 4.52
C ILE A 70 -3.45 18.82 4.43
N ARG A 71 -4.32 18.51 3.48
CA ARG A 71 -4.73 17.12 3.23
C ARG A 71 -3.59 16.34 2.55
N ALA A 72 -3.29 15.18 3.10
CA ALA A 72 -2.43 14.20 2.46
C ALA A 72 -3.27 13.33 1.53
N GLY A 73 -2.97 13.35 0.25
CA GLY A 73 -3.67 12.58 -0.79
C GLY A 73 -2.81 11.46 -1.34
N LEU A 74 -3.45 10.37 -1.73
CA LEU A 74 -2.85 9.26 -2.46
C LEU A 74 -3.37 9.26 -3.89
N TYR A 75 -2.47 9.25 -4.87
CA TYR A 75 -2.83 9.11 -6.28
C TYR A 75 -3.19 7.64 -6.57
N VAL A 76 -4.47 7.37 -6.76
CA VAL A 76 -5.00 6.00 -6.89
C VAL A 76 -4.35 5.26 -8.05
N ASP A 77 -4.33 5.86 -9.23
CA ASP A 77 -3.76 5.24 -10.44
C ASP A 77 -2.28 4.90 -10.29
N ALA A 78 -1.51 5.82 -9.68
CA ALA A 78 -0.09 5.60 -9.45
C ALA A 78 0.17 4.56 -8.36
N PHE A 79 -0.74 4.45 -7.39
CA PHE A 79 -0.65 3.52 -6.28
C PHE A 79 -1.05 2.10 -6.71
N LEU A 80 -2.20 1.95 -7.37
CA LEU A 80 -2.70 0.65 -7.82
C LEU A 80 -1.96 0.11 -9.04
N GLY A 81 -1.34 0.96 -9.84
CA GLY A 81 -0.54 0.54 -10.99
C GLY A 81 0.84 -0.03 -10.64
N LYS A 82 1.19 -0.14 -9.35
CA LYS A 82 2.50 -0.60 -8.88
C LYS A 82 2.38 -1.40 -7.60
N HIS A 83 3.47 -2.10 -7.25
CA HIS A 83 3.61 -2.72 -5.95
C HIS A 83 4.02 -1.69 -4.90
N PHE A 84 3.54 -1.86 -3.68
CA PHE A 84 3.93 -1.05 -2.53
C PHE A 84 4.09 -1.93 -1.29
N ALA A 85 4.83 -1.46 -0.32
CA ALA A 85 4.98 -2.09 0.98
C ALA A 85 4.68 -1.08 2.09
N LEU A 86 3.90 -1.52 3.08
CA LEU A 86 3.64 -0.77 4.30
C LEU A 86 4.46 -1.38 5.43
N LEU A 87 5.52 -0.71 5.82
CA LEU A 87 6.50 -1.21 6.77
C LEU A 87 6.38 -0.49 8.11
N GLY A 88 6.66 -1.23 9.17
CA GLY A 88 6.68 -0.69 10.53
C GLY A 88 6.74 -1.80 11.57
N SER A 89 7.11 -1.48 12.79
CA SER A 89 7.08 -2.42 13.93
C SER A 89 5.64 -2.72 14.38
N THR A 90 5.48 -3.74 15.21
CA THR A 90 4.18 -4.08 15.81
C THR A 90 3.64 -2.89 16.61
N GLY A 91 2.34 -2.61 16.51
CA GLY A 91 1.68 -1.51 17.20
C GLY A 91 1.80 -0.13 16.55
N THR A 92 2.51 0.02 15.42
CA THR A 92 2.64 1.32 14.72
C THR A 92 1.44 1.68 13.85
N GLY A 93 0.41 0.84 13.79
CA GLY A 93 -0.80 1.10 13.02
C GLY A 93 -0.73 0.69 11.55
N LYS A 94 0.14 -0.25 11.17
CA LYS A 94 0.24 -0.77 9.78
C LYS A 94 -1.11 -1.26 9.26
N SER A 95 -1.73 -2.20 9.95
CA SER A 95 -3.01 -2.80 9.54
C SER A 95 -4.13 -1.79 9.52
N THR A 96 -4.18 -0.88 10.49
CA THR A 96 -5.14 0.23 10.52
C THR A 96 -4.94 1.19 9.33
N SER A 97 -3.69 1.51 8.99
CA SER A 97 -3.38 2.36 7.83
C SER A 97 -3.73 1.68 6.51
N ALA A 98 -3.43 0.38 6.39
CA ALA A 98 -3.81 -0.41 5.22
C ALA A 98 -5.34 -0.47 5.07
N ALA A 99 -6.07 -0.77 6.14
CA ALA A 99 -7.53 -0.80 6.13
C ALA A 99 -8.12 0.56 5.73
N LEU A 100 -7.59 1.67 6.27
CA LEU A 100 -8.01 3.01 5.89
C LEU A 100 -7.82 3.28 4.39
N ILE A 101 -6.65 2.96 3.85
CA ILE A 101 -6.35 3.14 2.42
C ILE A 101 -7.31 2.32 1.57
N LEU A 102 -7.50 1.04 1.89
CA LEU A 102 -8.41 0.16 1.16
C LEU A 102 -9.86 0.66 1.22
N HIS A 103 -10.36 1.09 2.38
CA HIS A 103 -11.68 1.70 2.49
C HIS A 103 -11.83 2.94 1.60
N ARG A 104 -10.82 3.80 1.57
CA ARG A 104 -10.83 5.00 0.70
C ARG A 104 -10.81 4.64 -0.77
N ILE A 105 -10.09 3.59 -1.16
CA ILE A 105 -10.08 3.07 -2.54
C ILE A 105 -11.45 2.51 -2.90
N CYS A 106 -12.07 1.67 -2.05
CA CYS A 106 -13.41 1.15 -2.27
C CYS A 106 -14.46 2.27 -2.44
N GLN A 107 -14.35 3.34 -1.63
CA GLN A 107 -15.25 4.50 -1.76
C GLN A 107 -15.04 5.27 -3.07
N ALA A 108 -13.81 5.37 -3.55
CA ALA A 108 -13.47 6.08 -4.79
C ALA A 108 -13.73 5.25 -6.05
N ALA A 109 -13.67 3.93 -5.94
CA ALA A 109 -13.87 2.98 -7.04
C ALA A 109 -14.83 1.84 -6.60
N PRO A 110 -16.14 2.08 -6.53
CA PRO A 110 -17.12 1.10 -6.04
C PRO A 110 -17.16 -0.19 -6.86
N GLU A 111 -16.85 -0.11 -8.15
CA GLU A 111 -16.77 -1.27 -9.06
C GLU A 111 -15.42 -1.99 -9.03
N GLY A 112 -14.49 -1.51 -8.20
CA GLY A 112 -13.17 -2.13 -8.06
C GLY A 112 -13.23 -3.45 -7.29
N HIS A 113 -12.42 -4.42 -7.70
CA HIS A 113 -12.29 -5.70 -7.02
C HIS A 113 -10.99 -5.74 -6.23
N ILE A 114 -11.08 -5.99 -4.93
CA ILE A 114 -9.94 -6.08 -4.03
C ILE A 114 -9.97 -7.44 -3.35
N VAL A 115 -8.87 -8.16 -3.42
CA VAL A 115 -8.67 -9.42 -2.69
C VAL A 115 -7.64 -9.19 -1.60
N VAL A 116 -7.98 -9.51 -0.36
CA VAL A 116 -7.09 -9.41 0.80
C VAL A 116 -6.79 -10.82 1.30
N ILE A 117 -5.51 -11.19 1.31
CA ILE A 117 -5.03 -12.43 1.94
C ILE A 117 -4.55 -12.05 3.34
N ASP A 118 -5.24 -12.55 4.35
CA ASP A 118 -5.08 -12.15 5.76
C ASP A 118 -4.73 -13.34 6.67
N PRO A 119 -3.46 -13.76 6.70
CA PRO A 119 -3.03 -14.91 7.50
C PRO A 119 -3.23 -14.74 9.01
N HIS A 120 -3.35 -13.50 9.49
CA HIS A 120 -3.43 -13.17 10.90
C HIS A 120 -4.82 -12.73 11.37
N GLY A 121 -5.79 -12.59 10.47
CA GLY A 121 -7.16 -12.20 10.80
C GLY A 121 -7.30 -10.73 11.26
N GLU A 122 -6.41 -9.84 10.81
CA GLU A 122 -6.39 -8.43 11.24
C GLU A 122 -7.41 -7.56 10.50
N TYR A 123 -7.88 -7.99 9.32
CA TYR A 123 -8.71 -7.16 8.43
C TYR A 123 -10.19 -7.56 8.43
N SER A 124 -10.54 -8.76 8.87
CA SER A 124 -11.90 -9.28 8.80
C SER A 124 -12.93 -8.38 9.49
N ALA A 125 -12.60 -7.83 10.66
CA ALA A 125 -13.46 -6.90 11.37
C ALA A 125 -13.65 -5.57 10.64
N ALA A 126 -12.60 -5.06 9.98
CA ALA A 126 -12.65 -3.80 9.25
C ALA A 126 -13.54 -3.87 7.99
N PHE A 127 -13.66 -5.05 7.37
CA PHE A 127 -14.39 -5.24 6.11
C PHE A 127 -15.66 -6.09 6.25
N SER A 128 -16.09 -6.42 7.46
CA SER A 128 -17.27 -7.28 7.72
C SER A 128 -18.58 -6.76 7.12
N THR A 129 -18.71 -5.45 6.91
CA THR A 129 -19.90 -4.82 6.34
C THR A 129 -19.77 -4.44 4.87
N THR A 130 -18.54 -4.39 4.32
CA THR A 130 -18.26 -3.90 2.98
C THR A 130 -17.63 -4.95 2.07
N GLY A 131 -17.19 -6.07 2.62
CA GLY A 131 -16.58 -7.19 1.91
C GLY A 131 -17.16 -8.53 2.32
N GLN A 132 -16.73 -9.56 1.62
CA GLN A 132 -17.02 -10.95 1.97
C GLN A 132 -15.77 -11.56 2.61
N VAL A 133 -15.94 -12.11 3.80
CA VAL A 133 -14.84 -12.76 4.54
C VAL A 133 -14.96 -14.28 4.36
N PHE A 134 -13.90 -14.88 3.87
CA PHE A 134 -13.76 -16.33 3.75
C PHE A 134 -12.72 -16.81 4.76
N ASP A 135 -13.07 -17.82 5.52
CA ASP A 135 -12.19 -18.51 6.46
C ASP A 135 -12.34 -20.03 6.34
N VAL A 136 -11.61 -20.78 7.16
CA VAL A 136 -11.64 -22.25 7.14
C VAL A 136 -13.00 -22.84 7.46
N SER A 137 -13.93 -22.09 8.03
CA SER A 137 -15.26 -22.57 8.39
C SER A 137 -16.28 -22.39 7.26
N ASN A 138 -16.08 -21.42 6.38
CA ASN A 138 -17.03 -21.06 5.34
C ASN A 138 -16.48 -21.13 3.92
N LEU A 139 -15.17 -21.26 3.73
CA LEU A 139 -14.55 -21.43 2.43
C LEU A 139 -14.78 -22.84 1.88
N GLN A 140 -15.53 -22.94 0.81
CA GLN A 140 -15.67 -24.18 0.05
C GLN A 140 -14.82 -24.08 -1.21
N MET A 141 -13.64 -24.68 -1.17
CA MET A 141 -12.75 -24.71 -2.33
C MET A 141 -13.08 -25.91 -3.20
N PRO A 142 -13.46 -25.71 -4.46
CA PRO A 142 -13.72 -26.81 -5.37
C PRO A 142 -12.40 -27.48 -5.75
N TYR A 143 -12.14 -28.68 -5.22
CA TYR A 143 -10.90 -29.44 -5.44
C TYR A 143 -10.58 -29.69 -6.92
N TRP A 144 -11.58 -29.74 -7.78
CA TRP A 144 -11.41 -29.99 -9.22
C TRP A 144 -10.81 -28.81 -10.00
N VAL A 145 -10.75 -27.60 -9.39
CA VAL A 145 -10.11 -26.42 -9.99
C VAL A 145 -8.60 -26.47 -9.83
N MET A 146 -8.12 -27.19 -8.81
CA MET A 146 -6.69 -27.30 -8.53
C MET A 146 -6.02 -28.30 -9.49
N ASN A 147 -4.79 -27.99 -9.91
CA ASN A 147 -3.94 -28.94 -10.61
C ASN A 147 -3.32 -29.96 -9.62
N PHE A 148 -2.63 -30.98 -10.15
CA PHE A 148 -2.07 -32.05 -9.30
C PHE A 148 -0.99 -31.53 -8.33
N GLU A 149 -0.16 -30.61 -8.76
CA GLU A 149 0.90 -30.04 -7.93
C GLU A 149 0.30 -29.23 -6.76
N GLU A 150 -0.74 -28.44 -7.03
CA GLU A 150 -1.48 -27.69 -6.00
C GLU A 150 -2.15 -28.65 -5.00
N HIS A 151 -2.71 -29.76 -5.46
CA HIS A 151 -3.23 -30.78 -4.54
C HIS A 151 -2.12 -31.36 -3.64
N CYS A 152 -0.95 -31.65 -4.21
CA CYS A 152 0.18 -32.14 -3.41
C CYS A 152 0.63 -31.12 -2.36
N GLU A 153 0.66 -29.84 -2.70
CA GLU A 153 1.02 -28.79 -1.74
C GLU A 153 0.00 -28.60 -0.61
N VAL A 154 -1.28 -28.75 -0.91
CA VAL A 154 -2.36 -28.56 0.08
C VAL A 154 -2.55 -29.78 0.97
N PHE A 155 -2.47 -30.99 0.42
CA PHE A 155 -2.86 -32.22 1.13
C PHE A 155 -1.69 -33.04 1.67
N LEU A 156 -0.48 -32.88 1.15
CA LEU A 156 0.66 -33.68 1.58
C LEU A 156 1.57 -32.90 2.52
N THR A 157 1.68 -33.38 3.74
CA THR A 157 2.58 -32.84 4.75
C THR A 157 3.87 -33.63 4.89
N SER A 158 3.97 -34.82 4.24
CA SER A 158 5.14 -35.67 4.23
C SER A 158 6.30 -35.08 3.41
N GLU A 159 7.52 -35.47 3.76
CA GLU A 159 8.76 -35.03 3.08
C GLU A 159 9.56 -36.23 2.55
N GLY A 160 10.49 -35.94 1.64
CA GLY A 160 11.40 -36.95 1.11
C GLY A 160 10.72 -38.07 0.31
N SER A 161 11.15 -39.33 0.55
CA SER A 161 10.64 -40.49 -0.18
C SER A 161 9.17 -40.83 0.14
N GLU A 162 8.70 -40.50 1.31
CA GLU A 162 7.28 -40.70 1.71
C GLU A 162 6.36 -39.80 0.91
N ARG A 163 6.78 -38.58 0.62
CA ARG A 163 5.99 -37.64 -0.20
C ARG A 163 5.68 -38.19 -1.59
N GLN A 164 6.62 -38.93 -2.20
CA GLN A 164 6.39 -39.53 -3.51
C GLN A 164 5.32 -40.64 -3.46
N ILE A 165 5.35 -41.47 -2.42
CA ILE A 165 4.35 -42.52 -2.21
C ILE A 165 2.96 -41.91 -2.00
N ASP A 166 2.88 -40.89 -1.16
CA ASP A 166 1.64 -40.19 -0.86
C ASP A 166 1.09 -39.46 -2.10
N ALA A 167 1.96 -38.88 -2.93
CA ALA A 167 1.59 -38.28 -4.21
C ALA A 167 1.00 -39.30 -5.19
N ASP A 168 1.58 -40.49 -5.26
CA ASP A 168 1.05 -41.58 -6.12
C ASP A 168 -0.33 -42.08 -5.65
N ILE A 169 -0.52 -42.16 -4.33
CA ILE A 169 -1.82 -42.51 -3.74
C ILE A 169 -2.83 -41.40 -4.05
N LEU A 170 -2.47 -40.13 -3.83
CA LEU A 170 -3.31 -38.96 -4.11
C LEU A 170 -3.73 -38.92 -5.59
N ALA A 171 -2.80 -39.17 -6.52
CA ALA A 171 -3.10 -39.21 -7.95
C ALA A 171 -4.20 -40.24 -8.28
N ARG A 172 -4.09 -41.42 -7.68
CA ARG A 172 -5.11 -42.48 -7.86
C ARG A 172 -6.46 -42.10 -7.27
N CYS A 173 -6.46 -41.49 -6.06
CA CYS A 173 -7.68 -41.02 -5.41
C CYS A 173 -8.39 -39.95 -6.25
N LEU A 174 -7.64 -38.99 -6.78
CA LEU A 174 -8.21 -37.94 -7.63
C LEU A 174 -8.80 -38.45 -8.93
N LEU A 175 -8.21 -39.48 -9.54
CA LEU A 175 -8.78 -40.11 -10.73
C LEU A 175 -10.12 -40.79 -10.43
N ILE A 176 -10.25 -41.41 -9.27
CA ILE A 176 -11.51 -42.06 -8.85
C ILE A 176 -12.56 -41.00 -8.50
N ALA A 177 -12.18 -39.94 -7.82
CA ALA A 177 -13.10 -38.87 -7.39
C ALA A 177 -13.64 -38.01 -8.56
N ARG A 178 -12.99 -38.05 -9.75
CA ARG A 178 -13.41 -37.30 -10.93
C ARG A 178 -14.32 -38.11 -11.87
N GLN A 179 -14.56 -39.40 -11.58
CA GLN A 179 -15.52 -40.24 -12.28
C GLN A 179 -16.93 -40.09 -11.72
#